data_2bc761915255d7c750f444427160f2b4
#
_entry.id   2bc761915255d7c750f444427160f2b4
#
_cell.length_a   1.000
_cell.length_b   1.000
_cell.length_c   1.000
_cell.angle_alpha   90.00
_cell.angle_beta   90.00
_cell.angle_gamma   90.00
#
_symmetry.space_group_name_H-M   'P 1'
#
loop_
_entity.id
_entity.type
_entity.pdbx_description
1 polymer ?
#
loop_
_entity_poly.entity_id
_entity_poly.type
_entity_poly.pdbx_seq_one_letter_code
_entity_poly.pdbx_strand_id
1 'polypeptide(L)'
;MKRTYAKITPMLGLAALLAACDKPTETAGITPQQMADALHAVMESDRTIYTRLVVNRLQNEEKVIKASEHWKDQKALPLPAQMFRYGSEMVGKKTDAFTYQLLSLWPVNKQNAPRTDVEKSGLTFVAENKGKNYYAEETLGGKKYFTAIYADTGVAPACISCHNGHKDSPRTDFKEGDVMGGVVLRIPIK
;
A
#
# COMPACT_ATOMS: atom_id res chain seq x y z
N MET A 1 -87.22 -43.98 18.78
CA MET A 1 -85.85 -44.21 18.28
C MET A 1 -85.40 -42.97 17.54
N LYS A 2 -84.56 -42.10 18.17
CA LYS A 2 -84.03 -40.89 17.59
C LYS A 2 -82.56 -41.10 17.26
N ARG A 3 -82.20 -41.07 15.96
CA ARG A 3 -80.78 -41.19 15.53
C ARG A 3 -80.17 -39.79 15.51
N THR A 4 -79.15 -39.61 16.28
CA THR A 4 -78.32 -38.39 16.31
C THR A 4 -77.16 -38.51 15.30
N TYR A 5 -77.12 -37.63 14.35
CA TYR A 5 -76.01 -37.51 13.38
C TYR A 5 -74.94 -36.59 13.94
N ALA A 6 -73.74 -37.09 14.13
CA ALA A 6 -72.60 -36.29 14.49
C ALA A 6 -72.04 -35.61 13.23
N LYS A 7 -71.87 -34.30 13.33
CA LYS A 7 -71.25 -33.50 12.27
C LYS A 7 -69.69 -33.55 12.42
N ILE A 8 -69.03 -34.08 11.41
CA ILE A 8 -67.57 -34.06 11.32
C ILE A 8 -67.18 -32.79 10.58
N THR A 9 -66.46 -31.90 11.25
CA THR A 9 -65.89 -30.70 10.67
C THR A 9 -64.45 -31.01 10.16
N PRO A 10 -64.12 -30.74 8.89
CA PRO A 10 -62.75 -30.92 8.42
C PRO A 10 -61.90 -29.75 8.88
N MET A 11 -60.82 -30.06 9.60
CA MET A 11 -59.78 -29.13 10.01
C MET A 11 -58.82 -28.92 8.85
N LEU A 12 -58.91 -27.76 8.16
CA LEU A 12 -57.94 -27.37 7.13
C LEU A 12 -56.63 -26.97 7.84
N GLY A 13 -55.63 -27.83 7.73
CA GLY A 13 -54.26 -27.51 8.16
C GLY A 13 -53.60 -26.55 7.15
N LEU A 14 -53.38 -25.31 7.58
CA LEU A 14 -52.62 -24.30 6.87
C LEU A 14 -51.11 -24.59 7.05
N ALA A 15 -50.48 -25.27 6.07
CA ALA A 15 -49.04 -25.47 6.01
C ALA A 15 -48.38 -24.16 5.59
N ALA A 16 -47.84 -23.40 6.55
CA ALA A 16 -46.98 -22.25 6.28
C ALA A 16 -45.63 -22.74 5.76
N LEU A 17 -45.40 -22.61 4.47
CA LEU A 17 -44.10 -22.76 3.82
C LEU A 17 -43.23 -21.58 4.24
N LEU A 18 -42.32 -21.79 5.22
CA LEU A 18 -41.22 -20.91 5.53
C LEU A 18 -40.19 -21.00 4.41
N ALA A 19 -40.29 -20.12 3.41
CA ALA A 19 -39.22 -19.89 2.45
C ALA A 19 -38.06 -19.23 3.22
N ALA A 20 -37.12 -20.02 3.71
CA ALA A 20 -35.85 -19.54 4.16
C ALA A 20 -35.11 -19.01 2.93
N CYS A 21 -35.09 -17.68 2.78
CA CYS A 21 -34.15 -17.03 1.87
C CYS A 21 -32.75 -17.24 2.46
N ASP A 22 -32.06 -18.27 2.03
CA ASP A 22 -30.61 -18.36 2.18
C ASP A 22 -29.99 -17.18 1.43
N LYS A 23 -29.67 -16.12 2.18
CA LYS A 23 -28.73 -15.12 1.67
C LYS A 23 -27.42 -15.84 1.43
N PRO A 24 -26.85 -15.78 0.22
CA PRO A 24 -25.52 -16.31 0.01
C PRO A 24 -24.62 -15.67 1.05
N THR A 25 -24.01 -16.48 1.92
CA THR A 25 -22.97 -16.04 2.83
C THR A 25 -21.81 -15.64 1.91
N GLU A 26 -21.64 -14.34 1.63
CA GLU A 26 -20.42 -13.85 1.04
C GLU A 26 -19.30 -14.33 1.95
N THR A 27 -18.51 -15.27 1.47
CA THR A 27 -17.24 -15.60 2.09
C THR A 27 -16.46 -14.28 2.11
N ALA A 28 -16.34 -13.67 3.29
CA ALA A 28 -15.67 -12.39 3.48
C ALA A 28 -14.20 -12.58 3.08
N GLY A 29 -13.91 -12.40 1.79
CA GLY A 29 -12.56 -12.34 1.26
C GLY A 29 -11.82 -11.12 1.82
N ILE A 30 -10.50 -11.13 1.77
CA ILE A 30 -9.68 -9.96 2.10
C ILE A 30 -10.02 -8.85 1.11
N THR A 31 -10.40 -7.67 1.60
CA THR A 31 -10.67 -6.52 0.74
C THR A 31 -9.37 -5.99 0.10
N PRO A 32 -9.44 -5.29 -1.05
CA PRO A 32 -8.25 -4.65 -1.63
C PRO A 32 -7.54 -3.72 -0.65
N GLN A 33 -8.28 -3.00 0.19
CA GLN A 33 -7.69 -2.14 1.22
C GLN A 33 -6.94 -2.96 2.28
N GLN A 34 -7.55 -4.00 2.82
CA GLN A 34 -6.89 -4.86 3.82
C GLN A 34 -5.63 -5.52 3.25
N MET A 35 -5.66 -5.95 2.00
CA MET A 35 -4.48 -6.48 1.30
C MET A 35 -3.40 -5.41 1.16
N ALA A 36 -3.76 -4.21 0.73
CA ALA A 36 -2.81 -3.10 0.57
C ALA A 36 -2.16 -2.72 1.91
N ASP A 37 -2.96 -2.59 2.97
CA ASP A 37 -2.48 -2.24 4.31
C ASP A 37 -1.51 -3.30 4.86
N ALA A 38 -1.82 -4.59 4.69
CA ALA A 38 -0.95 -5.68 5.12
C ALA A 38 0.37 -5.73 4.34
N LEU A 39 0.32 -5.58 3.01
CA LEU A 39 1.52 -5.52 2.17
C LEU A 39 2.38 -4.31 2.51
N HIS A 40 1.76 -3.14 2.73
CA HIS A 40 2.48 -1.93 3.12
C HIS A 40 3.19 -2.11 4.46
N ALA A 41 2.54 -2.71 5.46
CA ALA A 41 3.14 -2.94 6.78
C ALA A 41 4.44 -3.76 6.69
N VAL A 42 4.48 -4.80 5.85
CA VAL A 42 5.70 -5.60 5.61
C VAL A 42 6.76 -4.76 4.89
N MET A 43 6.38 -4.10 3.79
CA MET A 43 7.32 -3.32 2.98
C MET A 43 7.94 -2.14 3.74
N GLU A 44 7.14 -1.44 4.54
CA GLU A 44 7.59 -0.32 5.38
C GLU A 44 8.54 -0.82 6.47
N SER A 45 8.22 -1.94 7.12
CA SER A 45 9.08 -2.56 8.12
C SER A 45 10.43 -2.95 7.54
N ASP A 46 10.46 -3.68 6.44
CA ASP A 46 11.68 -4.13 5.77
C ASP A 46 12.55 -2.94 5.32
N ARG A 47 11.91 -1.91 4.74
CA ARG A 47 12.61 -0.71 4.30
C ARG A 47 13.17 0.08 5.49
N THR A 48 12.44 0.18 6.59
CA THR A 48 12.88 0.84 7.80
C THR A 48 14.06 0.12 8.43
N ILE A 49 14.01 -1.21 8.55
CA ILE A 49 15.10 -2.03 9.06
C ILE A 49 16.35 -1.89 8.19
N TYR A 50 16.20 -2.01 6.86
CA TYR A 50 17.33 -1.80 5.94
C TYR A 50 17.93 -0.40 6.09
N THR A 51 17.10 0.63 6.17
CA THR A 51 17.57 2.02 6.29
C THR A 51 18.31 2.26 7.61
N ARG A 52 17.77 1.81 8.74
CA ARG A 52 18.34 2.06 10.06
C ARG A 52 19.52 1.16 10.36
N LEU A 53 19.34 -0.16 10.23
CA LEU A 53 20.30 -1.14 10.72
C LEU A 53 21.39 -1.49 9.69
N VAL A 54 21.16 -1.20 8.41
CA VAL A 54 22.19 -1.41 7.40
C VAL A 54 22.78 -0.08 6.95
N VAL A 55 21.98 0.77 6.30
CA VAL A 55 22.53 2.00 5.69
C VAL A 55 22.99 3.01 6.74
N ASN A 56 22.11 3.44 7.64
CA ASN A 56 22.47 4.46 8.62
C ASN A 56 23.59 3.99 9.55
N ARG A 57 23.49 2.78 10.06
CA ARG A 57 24.51 2.21 10.94
C ARG A 57 25.88 2.14 10.26
N LEU A 58 25.95 1.54 9.06
CA LEU A 58 27.25 1.32 8.40
C LEU A 58 27.82 2.59 7.79
N GLN A 59 26.98 3.53 7.34
CA GLN A 59 27.46 4.78 6.74
C GLN A 59 27.75 5.87 7.76
N ASN A 60 26.83 6.11 8.71
CA ASN A 60 26.88 7.28 9.58
C ASN A 60 27.48 6.99 10.96
N GLU A 61 27.21 5.81 11.53
CA GLU A 61 27.67 5.43 12.87
C GLU A 61 29.05 4.78 12.81
N GLU A 62 29.17 3.67 12.09
CA GLU A 62 30.42 2.90 11.98
C GLU A 62 31.37 3.45 10.91
N LYS A 63 30.86 4.17 9.90
CA LYS A 63 31.61 4.81 8.81
C LYS A 63 32.47 3.84 7.98
N VAL A 64 31.99 2.62 7.81
CA VAL A 64 32.72 1.54 7.12
C VAL A 64 32.39 1.42 5.65
N ILE A 65 31.15 1.79 5.24
CA ILE A 65 30.72 1.74 3.84
C ILE A 65 29.63 2.77 3.57
N LYS A 66 29.67 3.40 2.39
CA LYS A 66 28.64 4.38 1.96
C LYS A 66 27.50 3.68 1.25
N ALA A 67 26.32 4.30 1.29
CA ALA A 67 25.26 4.03 0.32
C ALA A 67 25.40 4.99 -0.87
N SER A 68 25.17 4.50 -2.09
CA SER A 68 25.33 5.30 -3.30
C SER A 68 24.35 4.87 -4.38
N GLU A 69 23.92 5.82 -5.23
CA GLU A 69 23.15 5.53 -6.43
C GLU A 69 23.95 4.69 -7.43
N HIS A 70 25.28 4.82 -7.44
CA HIS A 70 26.25 4.05 -8.26
C HIS A 70 26.89 2.90 -7.47
N TRP A 71 26.14 2.25 -6.60
CA TRP A 71 26.64 1.28 -5.63
C TRP A 71 27.43 0.11 -6.25
N LYS A 72 27.06 -0.32 -7.46
CA LYS A 72 27.76 -1.42 -8.16
C LYS A 72 29.20 -1.07 -8.48
N ASP A 73 29.40 0.14 -9.00
CA ASP A 73 30.73 0.60 -9.45
C ASP A 73 31.58 1.09 -8.30
N GLN A 74 30.95 1.58 -7.26
CA GLN A 74 31.60 2.20 -6.10
C GLN A 74 31.78 1.25 -4.92
N LYS A 75 31.43 -0.04 -5.05
CA LYS A 75 31.44 -1.04 -3.96
C LYS A 75 30.70 -0.51 -2.72
N ALA A 76 29.56 0.10 -2.94
CA ALA A 76 28.74 0.74 -1.91
C ALA A 76 27.47 -0.05 -1.65
N LEU A 77 26.69 0.35 -0.65
CA LEU A 77 25.35 -0.19 -0.42
C LEU A 77 24.37 0.44 -1.42
N PRO A 78 23.37 -0.30 -1.93
CA PRO A 78 22.27 0.31 -2.65
C PRO A 78 21.48 1.26 -1.73
N LEU A 79 20.98 2.35 -2.29
CA LEU A 79 20.11 3.26 -1.55
C LEU A 79 18.82 2.55 -1.11
N PRO A 80 18.19 2.93 0.01
CA PRO A 80 16.92 2.35 0.44
C PRO A 80 15.82 2.41 -0.63
N ALA A 81 15.77 3.48 -1.42
CA ALA A 81 14.85 3.60 -2.55
C ALA A 81 15.20 2.63 -3.70
N GLN A 82 16.47 2.35 -3.95
CA GLN A 82 16.90 1.36 -4.94
C GLN A 82 16.58 -0.06 -4.49
N MET A 83 16.83 -0.40 -3.23
CA MET A 83 16.46 -1.70 -2.65
C MET A 83 14.96 -1.93 -2.82
N PHE A 84 14.13 -0.93 -2.47
CA PHE A 84 12.68 -1.00 -2.61
C PHE A 84 12.24 -1.20 -4.06
N ARG A 85 12.85 -0.47 -5.02
CA ARG A 85 12.58 -0.62 -6.44
C ARG A 85 12.95 -2.02 -6.95
N TYR A 86 14.11 -2.55 -6.58
CA TYR A 86 14.50 -3.90 -6.98
C TYR A 86 13.53 -4.96 -6.44
N GLY A 87 13.03 -4.77 -5.22
CA GLY A 87 11.95 -5.61 -4.66
C GLY A 87 10.68 -5.54 -5.52
N SER A 88 10.26 -4.33 -5.91
CA SER A 88 9.09 -4.13 -6.79
C SER A 88 9.26 -4.82 -8.16
N GLU A 89 10.43 -4.67 -8.78
CA GLU A 89 10.76 -5.33 -10.04
C GLU A 89 10.75 -6.87 -9.92
N MET A 90 11.21 -7.40 -8.78
CA MET A 90 11.16 -8.85 -8.51
C MET A 90 9.74 -9.35 -8.27
N VAL A 91 8.91 -8.61 -7.55
CA VAL A 91 7.50 -8.94 -7.34
C VAL A 91 6.75 -8.96 -8.67
N GLY A 92 6.94 -7.95 -9.53
CA GLY A 92 6.30 -7.90 -10.84
C GLY A 92 6.65 -9.07 -11.79
N LYS A 93 7.77 -9.78 -11.54
CA LYS A 93 8.11 -11.02 -12.24
C LYS A 93 7.43 -12.27 -11.68
N LYS A 94 6.91 -12.19 -10.45
CA LYS A 94 6.33 -13.33 -9.71
C LYS A 94 4.81 -13.33 -9.74
N THR A 95 4.19 -12.15 -9.78
CA THR A 95 2.74 -11.99 -9.71
C THR A 95 2.30 -10.68 -10.36
N ASP A 96 1.06 -10.68 -10.83
CA ASP A 96 0.32 -9.50 -11.29
C ASP A 96 -0.82 -9.11 -10.31
N ALA A 97 -0.89 -9.77 -9.16
CA ALA A 97 -1.91 -9.52 -8.14
C ALA A 97 -1.82 -8.10 -7.54
N PHE A 98 -0.63 -7.52 -7.54
CA PHE A 98 -0.41 -6.14 -7.15
C PHE A 98 0.89 -5.59 -7.73
N THR A 99 1.00 -4.27 -7.74
CA THR A 99 2.25 -3.56 -8.02
C THR A 99 2.49 -2.51 -6.95
N TYR A 100 3.76 -2.14 -6.74
CA TYR A 100 4.08 -1.03 -5.85
C TYR A 100 5.27 -0.23 -6.36
N GLN A 101 5.34 1.03 -5.95
CA GLN A 101 6.44 1.92 -6.29
C GLN A 101 6.59 3.00 -5.21
N LEU A 102 7.78 3.61 -5.16
CA LEU A 102 8.07 4.74 -4.30
C LEU A 102 8.09 6.01 -5.15
N LEU A 103 7.18 6.93 -4.87
CA LEU A 103 7.07 8.20 -5.57
C LEU A 103 7.23 9.39 -4.61
N SER A 104 7.51 10.57 -5.14
CA SER A 104 7.64 11.79 -4.35
C SER A 104 7.17 13.02 -5.11
N LEU A 105 6.62 14.01 -4.40
CA LEU A 105 6.41 15.35 -4.91
C LEU A 105 7.74 16.12 -5.05
N TRP A 106 8.80 15.64 -4.37
CA TRP A 106 10.15 16.21 -4.37
C TRP A 106 11.20 15.16 -4.78
N PRO A 107 11.08 14.56 -5.98
CA PRO A 107 11.91 13.44 -6.35
C PRO A 107 13.33 13.90 -6.71
N VAL A 108 14.34 13.30 -6.10
CA VAL A 108 15.74 13.43 -6.54
C VAL A 108 15.90 12.80 -7.93
N ASN A 109 15.42 11.57 -8.11
CA ASN A 109 15.26 10.97 -9.43
C ASN A 109 13.91 11.35 -10.01
N LYS A 110 13.90 12.15 -11.07
CA LYS A 110 12.68 12.64 -11.74
C LYS A 110 11.72 11.54 -12.22
N GLN A 111 12.21 10.31 -12.42
CA GLN A 111 11.36 9.18 -12.77
C GLN A 111 10.42 8.76 -11.63
N ASN A 112 10.72 9.17 -10.39
CA ASN A 112 9.88 8.92 -9.22
C ASN A 112 8.84 10.04 -8.97
N ALA A 113 8.64 10.95 -9.93
CA ALA A 113 7.55 11.91 -9.87
C ALA A 113 6.19 11.23 -10.12
N PRO A 114 5.08 11.75 -9.54
CA PRO A 114 3.75 11.26 -9.84
C PRO A 114 3.38 11.48 -11.31
N ARG A 115 2.66 10.52 -11.90
CA ARG A 115 2.25 10.50 -13.31
C ARG A 115 0.75 10.54 -13.51
N THR A 116 -0.03 10.14 -12.49
CA THR A 116 -1.48 10.16 -12.53
C THR A 116 -2.05 11.19 -11.55
N ASP A 117 -3.29 11.62 -11.76
CA ASP A 117 -3.97 12.54 -10.84
C ASP A 117 -4.16 11.91 -9.46
N VAL A 118 -4.41 10.58 -9.41
CA VAL A 118 -4.53 9.83 -8.15
C VAL A 118 -3.21 9.83 -7.40
N GLU A 119 -2.08 9.59 -8.08
CA GLU A 119 -0.75 9.66 -7.46
C GLU A 119 -0.46 11.05 -6.91
N LYS A 120 -0.71 12.10 -7.70
CA LYS A 120 -0.48 13.48 -7.28
C LYS A 120 -1.35 13.87 -6.09
N SER A 121 -2.66 13.60 -6.17
CA SER A 121 -3.60 13.90 -5.09
C SER A 121 -3.28 13.13 -3.82
N GLY A 122 -2.97 11.84 -3.94
CA GLY A 122 -2.65 11.00 -2.79
C GLY A 122 -1.32 11.37 -2.12
N LEU A 123 -0.28 11.67 -2.90
CA LEU A 123 1.00 12.16 -2.34
C LEU A 123 0.83 13.50 -1.63
N THR A 124 0.04 14.41 -2.19
CA THR A 124 -0.31 15.68 -1.54
C THR A 124 -1.06 15.42 -0.23
N PHE A 125 -2.08 14.55 -0.29
CA PHE A 125 -2.87 14.22 0.90
C PHE A 125 -2.02 13.66 2.04
N VAL A 126 -1.16 12.66 1.78
CA VAL A 126 -0.34 12.06 2.84
C VAL A 126 0.75 13.00 3.35
N ALA A 127 1.22 13.95 2.52
CA ALA A 127 2.17 14.98 2.94
C ALA A 127 1.52 15.99 3.90
N GLU A 128 0.26 16.33 3.69
CA GLU A 128 -0.49 17.31 4.48
C GLU A 128 -1.20 16.69 5.69
N ASN A 129 -1.48 15.38 5.66
CA ASN A 129 -2.25 14.68 6.68
C ASN A 129 -1.43 13.55 7.32
N LYS A 130 -0.43 13.89 8.12
CA LYS A 130 0.45 12.92 8.80
C LYS A 130 -0.35 11.79 9.45
N GLY A 131 0.10 10.55 9.20
CA GLY A 131 -0.51 9.35 9.76
C GLY A 131 -1.81 8.89 9.12
N LYS A 132 -2.26 9.57 8.04
CA LYS A 132 -3.42 9.13 7.26
C LYS A 132 -2.97 8.57 5.92
N ASN A 133 -3.65 7.51 5.48
CA ASN A 133 -3.45 6.91 4.18
C ASN A 133 -4.48 7.45 3.18
N TYR A 134 -4.14 7.40 1.89
CA TYR A 134 -5.04 7.80 0.81
C TYR A 134 -5.45 6.58 0.00
N TYR A 135 -6.73 6.46 -0.30
CA TYR A 135 -7.29 5.36 -1.08
C TYR A 135 -8.17 5.91 -2.19
N ALA A 136 -8.02 5.37 -3.39
CA ALA A 136 -8.83 5.73 -4.54
C ALA A 136 -8.92 4.57 -5.53
N GLU A 137 -9.89 4.64 -6.43
CA GLU A 137 -9.91 3.81 -7.63
C GLU A 137 -9.41 4.63 -8.82
N GLU A 138 -8.68 4.00 -9.72
CA GLU A 138 -8.25 4.59 -10.97
C GLU A 138 -8.28 3.58 -12.11
N THR A 139 -8.39 4.07 -13.34
CA THR A 139 -8.35 3.22 -14.54
C THR A 139 -7.08 3.53 -15.33
N LEU A 140 -6.22 2.54 -15.50
CA LEU A 140 -4.97 2.65 -16.24
C LEU A 140 -4.93 1.59 -17.34
N GLY A 141 -4.74 2.03 -18.57
CA GLY A 141 -4.71 1.10 -19.71
C GLY A 141 -5.95 0.24 -19.84
N GLY A 142 -7.13 0.76 -19.48
CA GLY A 142 -8.40 0.05 -19.52
C GLY A 142 -8.64 -0.94 -18.37
N LYS A 143 -7.73 -1.06 -17.42
CA LYS A 143 -7.89 -1.88 -16.20
C LYS A 143 -8.17 -1.01 -15.00
N LYS A 144 -9.11 -1.44 -14.16
CA LYS A 144 -9.41 -0.77 -12.89
C LYS A 144 -8.45 -1.23 -11.81
N TYR A 145 -8.07 -0.30 -10.96
CA TYR A 145 -7.19 -0.54 -9.81
C TYR A 145 -7.74 0.14 -8.56
N PHE A 146 -7.66 -0.57 -7.45
CA PHE A 146 -7.65 0.05 -6.13
C PHE A 146 -6.23 0.53 -5.86
N THR A 147 -6.06 1.83 -5.65
CA THR A 147 -4.76 2.47 -5.40
C THR A 147 -4.71 2.98 -3.98
N ALA A 148 -3.74 2.51 -3.22
CA ALA A 148 -3.44 2.95 -1.87
C ALA A 148 -2.11 3.71 -1.85
N ILE A 149 -2.08 4.84 -1.15
CA ILE A 149 -0.88 5.67 -1.00
C ILE A 149 -0.61 5.91 0.48
N TYR A 150 0.59 5.54 0.90
CA TYR A 150 1.08 5.61 2.26
C TYR A 150 2.25 6.57 2.36
N ALA A 151 2.32 7.35 3.44
CA ALA A 151 3.44 8.26 3.65
C ALA A 151 4.77 7.50 3.78
N ASP A 152 5.78 7.94 3.05
CA ASP A 152 7.16 7.53 3.23
C ASP A 152 7.91 8.64 3.97
N THR A 153 8.32 8.35 5.19
CA THR A 153 8.94 9.33 6.08
C THR A 153 10.45 9.17 6.16
N GLY A 154 11.14 10.24 6.49
CA GLY A 154 12.56 10.23 6.83
C GLY A 154 12.80 9.53 8.16
N VAL A 155 13.11 8.22 8.14
CA VAL A 155 13.21 7.35 9.33
C VAL A 155 14.58 7.32 9.98
N ALA A 156 15.58 7.97 9.39
CA ALA A 156 16.96 8.01 9.89
C ALA A 156 17.72 9.22 9.37
N PRO A 157 18.79 9.67 10.07
CA PRO A 157 19.65 10.76 9.61
C PRO A 157 20.20 10.59 8.19
N ALA A 158 20.46 9.35 7.76
CA ALA A 158 20.90 9.05 6.39
C ALA A 158 19.92 9.51 5.32
N CYS A 159 18.60 9.45 5.57
CA CYS A 159 17.58 9.96 4.63
C CYS A 159 17.73 11.46 4.46
N ILE A 160 17.83 12.16 5.58
CA ILE A 160 17.82 13.61 5.65
C ILE A 160 19.09 14.19 5.02
N SER A 161 20.26 13.67 5.43
CA SER A 161 21.56 14.17 4.92
C SER A 161 21.68 13.96 3.40
N CYS A 162 21.23 12.82 2.89
CA CYS A 162 21.26 12.56 1.45
C CYS A 162 20.31 13.50 0.68
N HIS A 163 19.04 13.56 1.08
CA HIS A 163 18.06 14.37 0.36
C HIS A 163 18.33 15.87 0.46
N ASN A 164 18.74 16.38 1.63
CA ASN A 164 19.04 17.79 1.78
C ASN A 164 20.36 18.21 1.11
N GLY A 165 21.31 17.30 0.98
CA GLY A 165 22.62 17.55 0.38
C GLY A 165 22.73 17.19 -1.11
N HIS A 166 21.74 16.55 -1.71
CA HIS A 166 21.81 16.10 -3.09
C HIS A 166 21.59 17.26 -4.07
N LYS A 167 22.47 17.39 -5.07
CA LYS A 167 22.42 18.48 -6.07
C LYS A 167 21.10 18.56 -6.87
N ASP A 168 20.43 17.42 -7.07
CA ASP A 168 19.20 17.32 -7.83
C ASP A 168 17.94 17.31 -6.92
N SER A 169 18.12 17.53 -5.60
CA SER A 169 16.98 17.60 -4.69
C SER A 169 16.23 18.90 -4.85
N PRO A 170 14.93 18.87 -5.14
CA PRO A 170 14.13 20.10 -5.25
C PRO A 170 13.73 20.68 -3.89
N ARG A 171 14.00 19.94 -2.79
CA ARG A 171 13.73 20.34 -1.41
C ARG A 171 14.89 19.94 -0.50
N THR A 172 15.40 20.89 0.31
CA THR A 172 16.62 20.72 1.10
C THR A 172 16.44 21.04 2.59
N ASP A 173 15.22 21.08 3.08
CA ASP A 173 14.85 21.44 4.45
C ASP A 173 14.15 20.32 5.22
N PHE A 174 14.27 19.09 4.76
CA PHE A 174 13.68 17.92 5.42
C PHE A 174 14.24 17.70 6.82
N LYS A 175 13.39 17.22 7.74
CA LYS A 175 13.72 16.77 9.09
C LYS A 175 13.30 15.32 9.28
N GLU A 176 13.86 14.63 10.25
CA GLU A 176 13.40 13.29 10.60
C GLU A 176 11.91 13.31 10.95
N GLY A 177 11.20 12.32 10.44
CA GLY A 177 9.75 12.20 10.55
C GLY A 177 8.96 13.05 9.55
N ASP A 178 9.62 13.85 8.70
CA ASP A 178 8.92 14.49 7.57
C ASP A 178 8.54 13.47 6.50
N VAL A 179 7.41 13.72 5.85
CA VAL A 179 7.00 12.96 4.68
C VAL A 179 7.87 13.40 3.50
N MET A 180 8.62 12.45 2.95
CA MET A 180 9.56 12.67 1.83
C MET A 180 9.04 12.11 0.52
N GLY A 181 7.98 11.30 0.58
CA GLY A 181 7.34 10.66 -0.55
C GLY A 181 6.17 9.79 -0.12
N GLY A 182 5.82 8.83 -0.95
CA GLY A 182 4.80 7.84 -0.63
C GLY A 182 5.01 6.52 -1.35
N VAL A 183 4.63 5.44 -0.68
CA VAL A 183 4.47 4.12 -1.28
C VAL A 183 3.13 4.10 -1.98
N VAL A 184 3.13 3.94 -3.29
CA VAL A 184 1.93 3.76 -4.11
C VAL A 184 1.77 2.28 -4.41
N LEU A 185 0.69 1.68 -3.94
CA LEU A 185 0.37 0.27 -4.11
C LEU A 185 -0.92 0.15 -4.92
N ARG A 186 -0.92 -0.68 -5.96
CA ARG A 186 -2.07 -0.92 -6.84
C ARG A 186 -2.46 -2.37 -6.85
N ILE A 187 -3.75 -2.63 -6.63
CA ILE A 187 -4.37 -3.95 -6.70
C ILE A 187 -5.39 -3.91 -7.84
N PRO A 188 -5.28 -4.79 -8.85
CA PRO A 188 -6.31 -4.88 -9.89
C PRO A 188 -7.64 -5.26 -9.27
N ILE A 189 -8.71 -4.57 -9.68
CA ILE A 189 -10.09 -4.85 -9.28
C ILE A 189 -10.95 -5.08 -10.53
N LYS A 190 -12.10 -5.75 -10.34
CA LYS A 190 -13.05 -6.04 -11.44
C LYS A 190 -13.94 -4.84 -11.72
#